data_0598e4042bb5961d82b7766ef43ce98f
#
_entry.id   0598e4042bb5961d82b7766ef43ce98f
#
_cell.length_a   1.000
_cell.length_b   1.000
_cell.length_c   1.000
_cell.angle_alpha   90.00
_cell.angle_beta   90.00
_cell.angle_gamma   90.00
#
_symmetry.space_group_name_H-M   'P 1'
#
loop_
_entity.id
_entity.type
_entity.pdbx_description
1 polymer ?
#
loop_
_entity_poly.entity_id
_entity_poly.type
_entity_poly.pdbx_seq_one_letter_code
_entity_poly.pdbx_strand_id
1 'polypeptide(L)'
;MKNKLARLKKFLGILCAIASITVLFHSTIPTVDGAVFAQEGSTIPGQTTVAFAPNIPGGGLDFHEAAGGHTLERHVGKTEAQLAQRLASETRISAASSFSNRSVAEVAIGEAMNWNQNAIDSWVKSRGNRYTIDYNANRIIGITLRRRASKATSASGLRIVLQRSAKLPPGYFILTAYPEW
;
A
#
# COMPACT_ATOMS: atom_id res chain seq x y z
N MET A 1 -58.09 -20.44 -9.93
CA MET A 1 -59.15 -19.38 -9.92
C MET A 1 -58.46 -18.06 -9.65
N LYS A 2 -58.70 -17.11 -10.63
CA LYS A 2 -58.65 -15.63 -10.53
C LYS A 2 -57.32 -14.97 -10.23
N ASN A 3 -56.61 -14.43 -11.26
CA ASN A 3 -56.77 -13.14 -11.91
C ASN A 3 -56.30 -11.94 -11.07
N LYS A 4 -55.27 -11.23 -11.59
CA LYS A 4 -55.33 -9.85 -12.10
C LYS A 4 -53.88 -9.39 -12.34
N LEU A 5 -53.36 -9.33 -13.52
CA LEU A 5 -53.55 -8.36 -14.64
C LEU A 5 -53.41 -6.89 -14.23
N ALA A 6 -52.34 -6.30 -14.78
CA ALA A 6 -52.22 -4.92 -15.26
C ALA A 6 -52.14 -3.77 -14.27
N ARG A 7 -51.03 -3.07 -14.34
CA ARG A 7 -51.04 -1.62 -14.63
C ARG A 7 -49.75 -1.14 -15.28
N LEU A 8 -49.85 -1.06 -16.58
CA LEU A 8 -49.01 -0.28 -17.47
C LEU A 8 -49.32 1.19 -17.23
N LYS A 9 -48.39 2.01 -16.77
CA LYS A 9 -48.50 3.46 -16.86
C LYS A 9 -47.40 4.01 -17.73
N LYS A 10 -47.80 4.40 -18.93
CA LYS A 10 -47.12 5.31 -19.85
C LYS A 10 -46.83 6.61 -19.12
N PHE A 11 -45.65 7.13 -19.16
CA PHE A 11 -45.39 8.55 -19.04
C PHE A 11 -44.59 9.00 -20.25
N LEU A 12 -45.26 9.83 -20.93
CA LEU A 12 -45.02 10.62 -22.12
C LEU A 12 -43.92 11.65 -21.89
N GLY A 13 -43.13 11.88 -22.93
CA GLY A 13 -41.94 12.67 -23.02
C GLY A 13 -41.96 14.10 -22.50
N ILE A 14 -40.77 14.53 -22.20
CA ILE A 14 -40.40 15.94 -22.24
C ILE A 14 -39.10 16.03 -23.02
N LEU A 15 -39.22 16.55 -24.22
CA LEU A 15 -38.14 16.95 -25.12
C LEU A 15 -37.57 18.27 -24.59
N CYS A 16 -36.40 18.29 -24.02
CA CYS A 16 -35.71 19.54 -23.68
C CYS A 16 -34.57 19.74 -24.67
N ALA A 17 -34.78 20.71 -25.54
CA ALA A 17 -33.78 21.21 -26.48
C ALA A 17 -32.67 21.93 -25.70
N ILE A 18 -31.46 21.43 -25.79
CA ILE A 18 -30.25 22.09 -25.30
C ILE A 18 -29.65 22.88 -26.44
N ALA A 19 -29.77 24.19 -26.37
CA ALA A 19 -29.12 25.11 -27.28
C ALA A 19 -27.61 25.09 -27.02
N SER A 20 -26.84 24.67 -28.05
CA SER A 20 -25.38 24.72 -28.04
C SER A 20 -24.92 26.18 -28.22
N ILE A 21 -24.35 26.76 -27.19
CA ILE A 21 -23.63 28.02 -27.26
C ILE A 21 -22.18 27.68 -27.57
N THR A 22 -21.81 27.85 -28.84
CA THR A 22 -20.41 27.78 -29.28
C THR A 22 -19.75 29.13 -29.01
N VAL A 23 -18.94 29.20 -27.96
CA VAL A 23 -18.10 30.36 -27.70
C VAL A 23 -16.78 30.16 -28.48
N LEU A 24 -16.62 30.89 -29.57
CA LEU A 24 -15.35 31.02 -30.29
C LEU A 24 -14.41 31.91 -29.48
N PHE A 25 -13.43 31.32 -28.82
CA PHE A 25 -12.27 32.06 -28.32
C PHE A 25 -11.27 32.23 -29.47
N HIS A 26 -11.18 33.45 -29.99
CA HIS A 26 -10.08 33.86 -30.84
C HIS A 26 -8.87 34.19 -29.97
N SER A 27 -7.94 33.24 -29.90
CA SER A 27 -6.64 33.50 -29.29
C SER A 27 -5.73 34.11 -30.33
N THR A 28 -5.54 35.41 -30.30
CA THR A 28 -4.45 36.09 -31.02
C THR A 28 -3.15 35.81 -30.26
N ILE A 29 -2.29 34.99 -30.88
CA ILE A 29 -0.93 34.75 -30.39
C ILE A 29 -0.06 35.92 -30.90
N PRO A 30 0.61 36.70 -30.04
CA PRO A 30 1.64 37.61 -30.51
C PRO A 30 2.88 36.81 -30.90
N THR A 31 3.29 36.92 -32.17
CA THR A 31 4.56 36.45 -32.66
C THR A 31 5.64 37.37 -32.09
N VAL A 32 6.51 36.88 -31.25
CA VAL A 32 7.74 37.57 -30.83
C VAL A 32 8.91 36.85 -31.52
N ASP A 33 9.65 37.63 -32.30
CA ASP A 33 10.86 37.23 -33.01
C ASP A 33 11.94 36.67 -32.08
N GLY A 34 12.58 35.65 -32.59
CA GLY A 34 13.91 35.11 -32.36
C GLY A 34 14.70 35.57 -31.15
N ALA A 35 14.62 34.79 -30.06
CA ALA A 35 15.74 34.63 -29.12
C ALA A 35 15.83 33.16 -28.75
N VAL A 36 16.83 32.48 -29.29
CA VAL A 36 17.24 31.14 -28.83
C VAL A 36 17.82 31.30 -27.46
N PHE A 37 16.98 31.16 -26.42
CA PHE A 37 17.50 30.96 -25.07
C PHE A 37 17.76 29.45 -24.90
N ALA A 38 19.05 29.12 -24.87
CA ALA A 38 19.49 27.85 -24.33
C ALA A 38 18.91 27.76 -22.91
N GLN A 39 17.97 26.84 -22.72
CA GLN A 39 17.38 26.57 -21.42
C GLN A 39 18.41 25.77 -20.64
N GLU A 40 19.27 26.49 -19.93
CA GLU A 40 20.06 25.90 -18.86
C GLU A 40 19.09 25.28 -17.87
N GLY A 41 19.29 23.98 -17.62
CA GLY A 41 18.50 23.21 -16.70
C GLY A 41 18.51 23.84 -15.30
N SER A 42 17.46 24.56 -14.97
CA SER A 42 17.20 24.99 -13.59
C SER A 42 16.88 23.77 -12.77
N THR A 43 17.91 23.18 -12.18
CA THR A 43 17.77 22.24 -11.07
C THR A 43 17.24 23.03 -9.90
N ILE A 44 15.96 22.91 -9.61
CA ILE A 44 15.36 23.43 -8.38
C ILE A 44 15.85 22.54 -7.24
N PRO A 45 16.74 23.01 -6.34
CA PRO A 45 17.14 22.25 -5.17
C PRO A 45 15.98 22.28 -4.19
N GLY A 46 15.37 21.12 -3.93
CA GLY A 46 14.43 20.98 -2.82
C GLY A 46 13.04 20.45 -3.15
N GLN A 47 12.78 19.88 -4.32
CA GLN A 47 11.63 18.98 -4.44
C GLN A 47 12.00 17.64 -3.81
N THR A 48 11.85 17.58 -2.48
CA THR A 48 11.59 16.29 -1.83
C THR A 48 10.29 15.78 -2.44
N THR A 49 10.39 14.85 -3.38
CA THR A 49 9.25 14.04 -3.75
C THR A 49 8.82 13.35 -2.48
N VAL A 50 7.79 13.90 -1.83
CA VAL A 50 7.10 13.19 -0.76
C VAL A 50 6.50 11.99 -1.49
N ALA A 51 7.22 10.87 -1.46
CA ALA A 51 6.65 9.62 -1.88
C ALA A 51 5.40 9.45 -1.00
N PHE A 52 4.23 9.53 -1.64
CA PHE A 52 2.96 9.27 -0.96
C PHE A 52 3.08 7.86 -0.41
N ALA A 53 3.38 7.75 0.88
CA ALA A 53 3.41 6.46 1.54
C ALA A 53 1.99 5.90 1.42
N PRO A 54 1.80 4.74 0.78
CA PRO A 54 0.49 4.13 0.67
C PRO A 54 -0.09 4.01 2.08
N ASN A 55 -1.34 4.42 2.25
CA ASN A 55 -1.95 4.59 3.55
C ASN A 55 -2.06 3.22 4.26
N ILE A 56 -1.29 3.02 5.31
CA ILE A 56 -1.49 1.88 6.20
C ILE A 56 -2.71 2.21 7.09
N PRO A 57 -3.78 1.38 7.08
CA PRO A 57 -4.96 1.61 7.89
C PRO A 57 -4.62 1.85 9.36
N GLY A 58 -5.29 2.82 9.99
CA GLY A 58 -5.05 3.15 11.39
C GLY A 58 -3.97 4.21 11.63
N GLY A 59 -3.29 4.70 10.59
CA GLY A 59 -2.33 5.80 10.71
C GLY A 59 -0.86 5.39 10.79
N GLY A 60 -0.50 4.19 10.30
CA GLY A 60 0.87 3.74 10.19
C GLY A 60 1.25 2.59 11.13
N LEU A 61 2.52 2.19 11.08
CA LEU A 61 2.98 1.00 11.83
C LEU A 61 2.94 1.17 13.35
N ASP A 62 3.06 2.39 13.88
CA ASP A 62 2.97 2.63 15.33
C ASP A 62 1.61 2.24 15.90
N PHE A 63 0.52 2.50 15.18
CA PHE A 63 -0.81 2.07 15.57
C PHE A 63 -0.89 0.54 15.72
N HIS A 64 -0.31 -0.18 14.77
CA HIS A 64 -0.31 -1.63 14.79
C HIS A 64 0.62 -2.22 15.85
N GLU A 65 1.77 -1.59 16.08
CA GLU A 65 2.70 -1.97 17.16
C GLU A 65 2.06 -1.77 18.53
N ALA A 66 1.40 -0.62 18.77
CA ALA A 66 0.65 -0.34 20.00
C ALA A 66 -0.53 -1.31 20.22
N ALA A 67 -1.09 -1.86 19.15
CA ALA A 67 -2.14 -2.87 19.21
C ALA A 67 -1.65 -4.30 19.53
N GLY A 68 -0.36 -4.49 19.71
CA GLY A 68 0.28 -5.79 19.98
C GLY A 68 1.00 -6.41 18.78
N GLY A 69 1.21 -5.64 17.72
CA GLY A 69 2.12 -6.00 16.61
C GLY A 69 3.57 -5.95 17.03
N HIS A 70 4.46 -6.42 16.14
CA HIS A 70 5.91 -6.42 16.39
C HIS A 70 6.72 -6.27 15.11
N THR A 71 6.19 -5.55 14.13
CA THR A 71 6.86 -5.29 12.86
C THR A 71 8.07 -4.37 13.05
N LEU A 72 7.86 -3.22 13.72
CA LEU A 72 8.92 -2.24 13.97
C LEU A 72 9.99 -2.80 14.86
N GLU A 73 9.59 -3.42 15.98
CA GLU A 73 10.52 -3.99 16.95
C GLU A 73 11.41 -5.08 16.33
N ARG A 74 10.85 -5.98 15.54
CA ARG A 74 11.54 -7.19 15.11
C ARG A 74 12.07 -7.19 13.69
N HIS A 75 11.49 -6.35 12.82
CA HIS A 75 11.69 -6.47 11.38
C HIS A 75 12.02 -5.15 10.67
N VAL A 76 12.42 -4.10 11.38
CA VAL A 76 12.81 -2.83 10.77
C VAL A 76 14.19 -2.40 11.23
N GLY A 77 15.09 -2.13 10.27
CA GLY A 77 16.42 -1.58 10.53
C GLY A 77 17.38 -2.51 11.27
N LYS A 78 17.13 -3.83 11.26
CA LYS A 78 18.03 -4.80 11.90
C LYS A 78 19.21 -5.11 11.00
N THR A 79 20.40 -5.13 11.59
CA THR A 79 21.64 -5.53 10.92
C THR A 79 21.72 -7.06 10.76
N GLU A 80 22.57 -7.53 9.84
CA GLU A 80 22.84 -8.96 9.67
C GLU A 80 23.29 -9.63 10.99
N ALA A 81 24.13 -8.94 11.77
CA ALA A 81 24.56 -9.45 13.08
C ALA A 81 23.39 -9.62 14.06
N GLN A 82 22.45 -8.69 14.09
CA GLN A 82 21.24 -8.80 14.92
C GLN A 82 20.31 -9.93 14.45
N LEU A 83 20.21 -10.15 13.14
CA LEU A 83 19.47 -11.28 12.58
C LEU A 83 20.13 -12.61 12.95
N ALA A 84 21.46 -12.69 12.89
CA ALA A 84 22.22 -13.88 13.33
C ALA A 84 22.02 -14.15 14.83
N GLN A 85 22.10 -13.12 15.66
CA GLN A 85 21.84 -13.23 17.11
C GLN A 85 20.42 -13.74 17.38
N ARG A 86 19.43 -13.20 16.67
CA ARG A 86 18.03 -13.66 16.77
C ARG A 86 17.90 -15.14 16.39
N LEU A 87 18.54 -15.57 15.30
CA LEU A 87 18.55 -16.98 14.91
C LEU A 87 19.22 -17.88 15.96
N ALA A 88 20.25 -17.39 16.65
CA ALA A 88 20.90 -18.14 17.73
C ALA A 88 19.97 -18.33 18.94
N SER A 89 19.24 -17.29 19.31
CA SER A 89 18.33 -17.31 20.48
C SER A 89 16.98 -17.97 20.21
N GLU A 90 16.41 -17.76 19.02
CA GLU A 90 15.08 -18.28 18.63
C GLU A 90 15.23 -19.56 17.79
N THR A 91 15.43 -20.72 18.42
CA THR A 91 15.74 -21.99 17.72
C THR A 91 14.64 -22.51 16.80
N ARG A 92 13.38 -22.05 16.97
CA ARG A 92 12.21 -22.50 16.20
C ARG A 92 12.03 -21.80 14.87
N ILE A 93 12.70 -20.68 14.62
CA ILE A 93 12.61 -19.96 13.35
C ILE A 93 13.67 -20.45 12.38
N SER A 94 13.35 -20.57 11.10
CA SER A 94 14.26 -21.00 10.03
C SER A 94 15.00 -19.85 9.37
N ALA A 95 14.46 -18.63 9.51
CA ALA A 95 15.03 -17.40 8.96
C ALA A 95 14.69 -16.20 9.86
N ALA A 96 15.49 -15.15 9.78
CA ALA A 96 15.23 -13.83 10.35
C ALA A 96 15.43 -12.78 9.25
N SER A 97 14.59 -11.78 9.21
CA SER A 97 14.62 -10.77 8.15
C SER A 97 14.31 -9.38 8.66
N SER A 98 14.72 -8.38 7.90
CA SER A 98 14.50 -6.98 8.23
C SER A 98 14.31 -6.14 6.98
N PHE A 99 13.33 -5.24 7.00
CA PHE A 99 13.28 -4.10 6.08
C PHE A 99 14.51 -3.21 6.28
N SER A 100 14.97 -2.58 5.21
CA SER A 100 16.14 -1.69 5.24
C SER A 100 15.94 -0.54 6.23
N ASN A 101 14.74 0.03 6.27
CA ASN A 101 14.35 1.09 7.19
C ASN A 101 12.82 1.18 7.29
N ARG A 102 12.33 2.07 8.14
CA ARG A 102 10.90 2.28 8.38
C ARG A 102 10.14 2.75 7.14
N SER A 103 10.68 3.72 6.40
CA SER A 103 10.03 4.24 5.20
C SER A 103 9.82 3.14 4.14
N VAL A 104 10.84 2.31 3.92
CA VAL A 104 10.75 1.16 3.01
C VAL A 104 9.69 0.16 3.49
N ALA A 105 9.62 -0.10 4.78
CA ALA A 105 8.60 -0.98 5.37
C ALA A 105 7.18 -0.43 5.15
N GLU A 106 6.95 0.83 5.50
CA GLU A 106 5.63 1.46 5.39
C GLU A 106 5.14 1.54 3.94
N VAL A 107 6.03 1.86 2.99
CA VAL A 107 5.68 1.88 1.56
C VAL A 107 5.33 0.47 1.07
N ALA A 108 6.18 -0.52 1.31
CA ALA A 108 5.94 -1.89 0.82
C ALA A 108 4.69 -2.52 1.45
N ILE A 109 4.47 -2.31 2.74
CA ILE A 109 3.29 -2.81 3.46
C ILE A 109 2.03 -2.11 2.94
N GLY A 110 2.05 -0.79 2.77
CA GLY A 110 0.91 -0.04 2.25
C GLY A 110 0.53 -0.46 0.83
N GLU A 111 1.51 -0.68 -0.06
CA GLU A 111 1.26 -1.23 -1.40
C GLU A 111 0.60 -2.61 -1.34
N ALA A 112 1.14 -3.52 -0.52
CA ALA A 112 0.59 -4.87 -0.35
C ALA A 112 -0.83 -4.86 0.22
N MET A 113 -1.11 -4.00 1.22
CA MET A 113 -2.44 -3.84 1.81
C MET A 113 -3.44 -3.30 0.79
N ASN A 114 -3.06 -2.27 0.03
CA ASN A 114 -3.91 -1.69 -1.02
C ASN A 114 -4.22 -2.70 -2.13
N TRP A 115 -3.21 -3.45 -2.59
CA TRP A 115 -3.40 -4.49 -3.60
C TRP A 115 -4.37 -5.60 -3.15
N ASN A 116 -4.37 -5.91 -1.86
CA ASN A 116 -5.20 -6.98 -1.28
C ASN A 116 -6.48 -6.47 -0.60
N GLN A 117 -6.87 -5.20 -0.77
CA GLN A 117 -7.97 -4.58 -0.02
C GLN A 117 -9.28 -5.40 -0.10
N ASN A 118 -9.69 -5.85 -1.29
CA ASN A 118 -10.91 -6.64 -1.46
C ASN A 118 -10.88 -7.98 -0.69
N ALA A 119 -9.71 -8.62 -0.66
CA ALA A 119 -9.52 -9.88 0.07
C ALA A 119 -9.53 -9.64 1.59
N ILE A 120 -8.92 -8.55 2.04
CA ILE A 120 -8.95 -8.12 3.45
C ILE A 120 -10.38 -7.83 3.89
N ASP A 121 -11.16 -7.07 3.11
CA ASP A 121 -12.56 -6.74 3.41
C ASP A 121 -13.44 -8.00 3.50
N SER A 122 -13.18 -8.96 2.62
CA SER A 122 -13.87 -10.26 2.64
C SER A 122 -13.49 -11.06 3.89
N TRP A 123 -12.21 -11.08 4.25
CA TRP A 123 -11.74 -11.74 5.45
C TRP A 123 -12.28 -11.07 6.73
N VAL A 124 -12.35 -9.75 6.79
CA VAL A 124 -12.93 -9.02 7.94
C VAL A 124 -14.38 -9.42 8.18
N LYS A 125 -15.13 -9.75 7.15
CA LYS A 125 -16.53 -10.25 7.24
C LYS A 125 -16.61 -11.74 7.58
N SER A 126 -15.53 -12.50 7.49
CA SER A 126 -15.47 -13.95 7.77
C SER A 126 -15.34 -14.24 9.27
N ARG A 127 -15.13 -15.49 9.65
CA ARG A 127 -14.85 -15.92 11.03
C ARG A 127 -13.36 -16.16 11.29
N GLY A 128 -12.50 -15.99 10.30
CA GLY A 128 -11.07 -16.22 10.43
C GLY A 128 -10.40 -15.26 11.42
N ASN A 129 -9.55 -15.76 12.28
CA ASN A 129 -8.85 -14.94 13.28
C ASN A 129 -7.59 -14.28 12.73
N ARG A 130 -6.94 -14.92 11.76
CA ARG A 130 -5.74 -14.40 11.08
C ARG A 130 -5.91 -14.44 9.58
N TYR A 131 -5.22 -13.53 8.90
CA TYR A 131 -5.11 -13.49 7.45
C TYR A 131 -3.66 -13.20 7.06
N THR A 132 -3.13 -13.95 6.11
CA THR A 132 -1.77 -13.79 5.62
C THR A 132 -1.80 -13.28 4.19
N ILE A 133 -0.98 -12.26 3.92
CA ILE A 133 -0.76 -11.68 2.60
C ILE A 133 0.68 -11.97 2.22
N ASP A 134 0.89 -12.58 1.07
CA ASP A 134 2.18 -12.68 0.42
C ASP A 134 2.19 -11.73 -0.78
N TYR A 135 3.23 -10.89 -0.89
CA TYR A 135 3.33 -9.84 -1.88
C TYR A 135 4.78 -9.73 -2.39
N ASN A 136 4.96 -9.44 -3.68
CA ASN A 136 6.26 -9.11 -4.24
C ASN A 136 6.31 -7.63 -4.59
N ALA A 137 7.23 -6.91 -3.94
CA ALA A 137 7.39 -5.47 -4.16
C ALA A 137 8.13 -5.14 -5.49
N ASN A 138 8.65 -6.16 -6.21
CA ASN A 138 9.45 -6.02 -7.43
C ASN A 138 10.67 -5.09 -7.29
N ARG A 139 11.12 -4.88 -6.06
CA ARG A 139 12.33 -4.15 -5.68
C ARG A 139 12.87 -4.69 -4.36
N ILE A 140 14.15 -4.46 -4.09
CA ILE A 140 14.74 -4.84 -2.81
C ILE A 140 14.11 -3.97 -1.71
N ILE A 141 13.52 -4.63 -0.71
CA ILE A 141 12.89 -4.00 0.46
C ILE A 141 13.64 -4.28 1.76
N GLY A 142 14.57 -5.23 1.75
CA GLY A 142 15.31 -5.60 2.94
C GLY A 142 16.23 -6.78 2.71
N ILE A 143 16.58 -7.45 3.80
CA ILE A 143 17.45 -8.63 3.84
C ILE A 143 16.80 -9.77 4.62
N THR A 144 17.16 -10.99 4.25
CA THR A 144 16.78 -12.22 4.96
C THR A 144 18.01 -13.09 5.20
N LEU A 145 18.23 -13.49 6.45
CA LEU A 145 19.25 -14.44 6.85
C LEU A 145 18.60 -15.79 7.18
N ARG A 146 18.94 -16.83 6.43
CA ARG A 146 18.49 -18.19 6.72
C ARG A 146 19.37 -18.84 7.78
N ARG A 147 18.78 -19.72 8.58
CA ARG A 147 19.55 -20.53 9.51
C ARG A 147 20.63 -21.33 8.76
N ARG A 148 21.85 -21.30 9.26
CA ARG A 148 23.06 -21.91 8.67
C ARG A 148 23.60 -21.21 7.42
N ALA A 149 23.00 -20.14 6.94
CA ALA A 149 23.60 -19.32 5.89
C ALA A 149 24.71 -18.45 6.52
N SER A 150 25.78 -18.24 5.76
CA SER A 150 26.91 -17.40 6.18
C SER A 150 26.65 -15.91 5.98
N LYS A 151 25.68 -15.55 5.12
CA LYS A 151 25.32 -14.16 4.78
C LYS A 151 23.83 -14.03 4.54
N ALA A 152 23.32 -12.84 4.83
CA ALA A 152 21.97 -12.46 4.42
C ALA A 152 21.89 -12.25 2.91
N THR A 153 20.70 -12.49 2.36
CA THR A 153 20.37 -12.24 0.95
C THR A 153 19.36 -11.11 0.86
N SER A 154 19.39 -10.36 -0.24
CA SER A 154 18.38 -9.36 -0.54
C SER A 154 17.00 -10.00 -0.67
N ALA A 155 15.96 -9.29 -0.22
CA ALA A 155 14.59 -9.72 -0.26
C ALA A 155 13.72 -8.70 -0.97
N SER A 156 12.87 -9.16 -1.89
CA SER A 156 11.84 -8.38 -2.58
C SER A 156 10.43 -8.86 -2.25
N GLY A 157 10.29 -10.06 -1.71
CA GLY A 157 9.04 -10.59 -1.18
C GLY A 157 8.73 -10.01 0.19
N LEU A 158 7.45 -9.98 0.52
CA LEU A 158 6.90 -9.46 1.77
C LEU A 158 5.79 -10.39 2.24
N ARG A 159 5.82 -10.77 3.51
CA ARG A 159 4.69 -11.40 4.19
C ARG A 159 4.12 -10.48 5.25
N ILE A 160 2.80 -10.35 5.27
CA ILE A 160 2.03 -9.63 6.29
C ILE A 160 1.08 -10.61 6.95
N VAL A 161 1.04 -10.60 8.27
CA VAL A 161 0.04 -11.35 9.05
C VAL A 161 -0.86 -10.35 9.75
N LEU A 162 -2.14 -10.37 9.39
CA LEU A 162 -3.19 -9.60 10.04
C LEU A 162 -3.82 -10.42 11.17
N GLN A 163 -4.08 -9.77 12.29
CA GLN A 163 -4.79 -10.32 13.44
C GLN A 163 -6.10 -9.58 13.62
N ARG A 164 -7.21 -10.33 13.73
CA ARG A 164 -8.53 -9.75 14.00
C ARG A 164 -8.56 -9.05 15.36
N SER A 165 -9.20 -7.90 15.40
CA SER A 165 -9.46 -7.16 16.64
C SER A 165 -10.77 -6.36 16.51
N ALA A 166 -11.82 -6.79 17.17
CA ALA A 166 -13.11 -6.10 17.18
C ALA A 166 -13.07 -4.72 17.88
N LYS A 167 -11.99 -4.44 18.61
CA LYS A 167 -11.81 -3.18 19.35
C LYS A 167 -11.18 -2.07 18.53
N LEU A 168 -10.65 -2.40 17.36
CA LEU A 168 -9.94 -1.44 16.50
C LEU A 168 -10.81 -1.04 15.31
N PRO A 169 -10.75 0.23 14.84
CA PRO A 169 -11.59 0.73 13.75
C PRO A 169 -11.55 -0.10 12.46
N PRO A 170 -10.38 -0.60 11.96
CA PRO A 170 -10.38 -1.45 10.77
C PRO A 170 -10.84 -2.89 11.04
N GLY A 171 -11.11 -3.27 12.29
CA GLY A 171 -11.46 -4.63 12.68
C GLY A 171 -10.25 -5.58 12.79
N TYR A 172 -9.03 -5.08 12.62
CA TYR A 172 -7.78 -5.84 12.68
C TYR A 172 -6.58 -4.94 12.95
N PHE A 173 -5.42 -5.57 13.20
CA PHE A 173 -4.11 -4.92 13.17
C PHE A 173 -3.08 -5.80 12.47
N ILE A 174 -1.97 -5.22 12.05
CA ILE A 174 -0.82 -5.96 11.51
C ILE A 174 -0.08 -6.56 12.70
N LEU A 175 -0.19 -7.87 12.88
CA LEU A 175 0.52 -8.59 13.93
C LEU A 175 2.03 -8.58 13.65
N THR A 176 2.39 -8.83 12.41
CA THR A 176 3.78 -8.75 11.93
C THR A 176 3.81 -8.58 10.42
N ALA A 177 4.84 -7.90 9.93
CA ALA A 177 5.20 -7.89 8.52
C ALA A 177 6.72 -7.99 8.41
N TYR A 178 7.19 -8.75 7.41
CA TYR A 178 8.62 -8.99 7.26
C TYR A 178 8.98 -9.34 5.80
N PRO A 179 10.22 -8.98 5.36
CA PRO A 179 10.71 -9.39 4.06
C PRO A 179 10.88 -10.91 3.94
N GLU A 180 10.53 -11.44 2.78
CA GLU A 180 10.78 -12.82 2.38
C GLU A 180 11.63 -12.90 1.10
N TRP A 181 12.22 -14.08 0.82
CA TRP A 181 12.99 -14.36 -0.40
C TRP A 181 12.10 -14.69 -1.58
#